data_aad56a2f7f2e22da5ac34443298bd914
#
_entry.id   aad56a2f7f2e22da5ac34443298bd914
#
_cell.length_a   1.000
_cell.length_b   1.000
_cell.length_c   1.000
_cell.angle_alpha   90.00
_cell.angle_beta   90.00
_cell.angle_gamma   90.00
#
_symmetry.space_group_name_H-M   'P 1'
#
loop_
_entity.id
_entity.type
_entity.pdbx_description
1 polymer ?
#
loop_
_entity_poly.entity_id
_entity_poly.type
_entity_poly.pdbx_seq_one_letter_code
_entity_poly.pdbx_strand_id
1 'polypeptide(L)'
;MNQPTHYRWLHRFAILTALATLALIGIGGLVTSHEAGMSVPDWPNSYGYNMFLFPPSKWVGGILYEHTHRLWASMVGLLVIALTRWLGGRASRKPLAIVGLLEMLAGIVIFAVLPKEKATGGFLTGIGGMVLLAALVWVRGEPAPRPLPQLGWITFFIVQFQGLLGGLRVVLYKDQIGIFHATLAQIFFVLTCLIAVMTSRWWQQMAFTNHKSQITKAPLIPWLSSLQKIIFATTALILFQLILGATMRHQHAGLSIHDFPLAYGKLWPATDPASIARYNEHRIEIMAINPITAFQIQLQMVHRVVAVLILLAVGWCAWKSWRKFSGPLAKISAFWFCLILCQATLGAATVLTNKAADVATLHVLIGALSLATGAALSIIALRFPQRAAGLSPAESVLSSFSSMDLKGAIEVGSAGKMPAAR
;
A
#
# COMPACT_ATOMS: atom_id res chain seq x y z
N MET A 1 4.00 3.48 -31.80
CA MET A 1 5.33 3.60 -31.15
C MET A 1 5.53 2.39 -30.27
N ASN A 2 6.44 1.51 -30.62
CA ASN A 2 6.79 0.36 -29.78
C ASN A 2 7.54 0.88 -28.55
N GLN A 3 6.99 0.65 -27.35
CA GLN A 3 7.71 0.92 -26.12
C GLN A 3 8.97 0.06 -26.05
N PRO A 4 10.09 0.58 -25.55
CA PRO A 4 11.28 -0.22 -25.38
C PRO A 4 10.95 -1.43 -24.51
N THR A 5 11.48 -2.60 -24.90
CA THR A 5 11.28 -3.89 -24.19
C THR A 5 11.62 -3.83 -22.69
N HIS A 6 12.46 -2.90 -22.32
CA HIS A 6 12.86 -2.58 -20.95
C HIS A 6 11.68 -2.27 -20.00
N TYR A 7 10.67 -1.52 -20.44
CA TYR A 7 9.52 -1.16 -19.58
C TYR A 7 8.60 -2.34 -19.27
N ARG A 8 8.48 -3.32 -20.18
CA ARG A 8 7.64 -4.49 -19.94
C ARG A 8 8.16 -5.33 -18.78
N TRP A 9 9.47 -5.55 -18.72
CA TRP A 9 10.09 -6.35 -17.68
C TRP A 9 10.12 -5.60 -16.34
N LEU A 10 10.39 -4.29 -16.34
CA LEU A 10 10.31 -3.46 -15.15
C LEU A 10 8.90 -3.47 -14.55
N HIS A 11 7.85 -3.35 -15.38
CA HIS A 11 6.47 -3.45 -14.94
C HIS A 11 6.14 -4.81 -14.32
N ARG A 12 6.54 -5.90 -14.97
CA ARG A 12 6.36 -7.26 -14.43
C ARG A 12 7.07 -7.44 -13.09
N PHE A 13 8.28 -6.90 -12.98
CA PHE A 13 9.05 -6.95 -11.74
C PHE A 13 8.43 -6.11 -10.64
N ALA A 14 7.87 -4.94 -10.95
CA ALA A 14 7.12 -4.13 -10.01
C ALA A 14 5.85 -4.85 -9.51
N ILE A 15 5.12 -5.54 -10.40
CA ILE A 15 3.98 -6.39 -10.01
C ILE A 15 4.44 -7.53 -9.10
N LEU A 16 5.51 -8.23 -9.45
CA LEU A 16 6.06 -9.30 -8.60
C LEU A 16 6.40 -8.78 -7.20
N THR A 17 7.04 -7.60 -7.10
CA THR A 17 7.37 -6.97 -5.82
C THR A 17 6.12 -6.63 -5.02
N ALA A 18 5.07 -6.09 -5.66
CA ALA A 18 3.81 -5.80 -5.00
C ALA A 18 3.10 -7.08 -4.52
N LEU A 19 3.05 -8.14 -5.33
CA LEU A 19 2.48 -9.43 -4.94
C LEU A 19 3.26 -10.08 -3.80
N ALA A 20 4.59 -10.04 -3.84
CA ALA A 20 5.43 -10.55 -2.76
C ALA A 20 5.21 -9.77 -1.45
N THR A 21 4.99 -8.45 -1.55
CA THR A 21 4.64 -7.60 -0.40
C THR A 21 3.26 -7.94 0.16
N LEU A 22 2.26 -8.18 -0.70
CA LEU A 22 0.93 -8.62 -0.26
C LEU A 22 1.01 -9.97 0.47
N ALA A 23 1.76 -10.92 -0.08
CA ALA A 23 2.00 -12.22 0.56
C ALA A 23 2.70 -12.04 1.92
N LEU A 24 3.68 -11.13 2.03
CA LEU A 24 4.34 -10.80 3.29
C LEU A 24 3.36 -10.26 4.34
N ILE A 25 2.42 -9.39 3.94
CA ILE A 25 1.36 -8.91 4.83
C ILE A 25 0.47 -10.07 5.28
N GLY A 26 0.14 -11.02 4.39
CA GLY A 26 -0.63 -12.22 4.73
C GLY A 26 0.11 -13.10 5.74
N ILE A 27 1.39 -13.40 5.49
CA ILE A 27 2.22 -14.17 6.42
C ILE A 27 2.32 -13.45 7.79
N GLY A 28 2.53 -12.13 7.81
CA GLY A 28 2.52 -11.32 9.03
C GLY A 28 1.15 -11.33 9.73
N GLY A 29 0.07 -11.39 8.95
CA GLY A 29 -1.28 -11.61 9.44
C GLY A 29 -1.43 -12.95 10.18
N LEU A 30 -0.91 -14.04 9.62
CA LEU A 30 -0.89 -15.36 10.26
C LEU A 30 -0.03 -15.36 11.52
N VAL A 31 1.17 -14.75 11.50
CA VAL A 31 2.01 -14.58 12.70
C VAL A 31 1.21 -13.97 13.84
N THR A 32 0.47 -12.89 13.57
CA THR A 32 -0.31 -12.21 14.62
C THR A 32 -1.55 -13.02 15.02
N SER A 33 -2.22 -13.67 14.06
CA SER A 33 -3.44 -14.46 14.33
C SER A 33 -3.17 -15.74 15.14
N HIS A 34 -1.96 -16.29 15.02
CA HIS A 34 -1.50 -17.44 15.82
C HIS A 34 -0.70 -17.03 17.08
N GLU A 35 -0.67 -15.72 17.41
CA GLU A 35 0.08 -15.17 18.54
C GLU A 35 1.58 -15.55 18.50
N ALA A 36 2.09 -15.80 17.29
CA ALA A 36 3.42 -16.32 17.03
C ALA A 36 4.52 -15.24 16.97
N GLY A 37 4.18 -13.97 17.13
CA GLY A 37 5.11 -12.87 16.90
C GLY A 37 6.27 -12.72 17.88
N MET A 38 6.37 -13.63 18.86
CA MET A 38 7.45 -13.71 19.84
C MET A 38 7.97 -15.15 19.96
N SER A 39 7.66 -16.00 18.99
CA SER A 39 8.09 -17.41 19.00
C SER A 39 9.58 -17.60 18.72
N VAL A 40 10.25 -16.57 18.15
CA VAL A 40 11.70 -16.54 17.92
C VAL A 40 12.26 -15.35 18.69
N PRO A 41 12.88 -15.56 19.87
CA PRO A 41 13.17 -14.50 20.85
C PRO A 41 14.34 -13.61 20.49
N ASP A 42 15.16 -13.99 19.54
CA ASP A 42 16.37 -13.28 19.12
C ASP A 42 16.26 -12.69 17.71
N TRP A 43 16.99 -11.62 17.46
CA TRP A 43 17.07 -10.94 16.17
C TRP A 43 18.47 -10.30 16.01
N PRO A 44 19.08 -10.43 14.83
CA PRO A 44 18.64 -11.03 13.56
C PRO A 44 18.79 -12.57 13.48
N ASN A 45 19.21 -13.20 14.54
CA ASN A 45 19.34 -14.66 14.62
C ASN A 45 17.97 -15.36 14.83
N SER A 46 17.98 -16.69 14.81
CA SER A 46 16.88 -17.56 15.20
C SER A 46 17.42 -18.64 16.14
N TYR A 47 17.13 -18.51 17.43
CA TYR A 47 17.67 -19.41 18.49
C TYR A 47 19.18 -19.56 18.41
N GLY A 48 19.91 -18.45 18.26
CA GLY A 48 21.36 -18.40 18.15
C GLY A 48 21.94 -18.81 16.79
N TYR A 49 21.14 -19.42 15.89
CA TYR A 49 21.54 -19.71 14.52
C TYR A 49 21.46 -18.46 13.64
N ASN A 50 22.30 -18.40 12.62
CA ASN A 50 22.02 -17.48 11.51
C ASN A 50 20.64 -17.80 10.93
N MET A 51 19.78 -16.77 10.74
CA MET A 51 18.38 -17.02 10.36
C MET A 51 18.25 -17.74 8.99
N PHE A 52 19.20 -17.57 8.07
CA PHE A 52 19.19 -18.26 6.78
C PHE A 52 19.65 -19.71 6.85
N LEU A 53 20.29 -20.11 7.96
CA LEU A 53 20.81 -21.46 8.21
C LEU A 53 20.07 -22.17 9.35
N PHE A 54 18.94 -21.61 9.80
CA PHE A 54 18.14 -22.22 10.86
C PHE A 54 17.53 -23.55 10.39
N PRO A 55 17.75 -24.67 11.13
CA PRO A 55 17.37 -26.00 10.66
C PRO A 55 15.85 -26.14 10.41
N PRO A 56 15.41 -26.63 9.23
CA PRO A 56 13.99 -26.84 8.93
C PRO A 56 13.27 -27.76 9.91
N SER A 57 13.96 -28.73 10.51
CA SER A 57 13.42 -29.63 11.53
C SER A 57 12.93 -28.93 12.79
N LYS A 58 13.35 -27.68 13.03
CA LYS A 58 12.92 -26.84 14.15
C LYS A 58 11.77 -25.88 13.81
N TRP A 59 11.25 -25.90 12.60
CA TRP A 59 10.17 -25.01 12.13
C TRP A 59 8.83 -25.60 12.56
N VAL A 60 8.48 -25.49 13.82
CA VAL A 60 7.24 -26.05 14.39
C VAL A 60 6.42 -24.96 15.08
N GLY A 61 5.09 -25.11 15.05
CA GLY A 61 4.17 -24.18 15.72
C GLY A 61 4.39 -22.72 15.35
N GLY A 62 4.46 -21.85 16.35
CA GLY A 62 4.68 -20.41 16.15
C GLY A 62 5.99 -20.06 15.46
N ILE A 63 7.05 -20.87 15.65
CA ILE A 63 8.35 -20.67 15.00
C ILE A 63 8.21 -20.74 13.48
N LEU A 64 7.40 -21.66 12.94
CA LEU A 64 7.15 -21.78 11.51
C LEU A 64 6.63 -20.45 10.92
N TYR A 65 5.63 -19.86 11.56
CA TYR A 65 5.03 -18.61 11.08
C TYR A 65 5.99 -17.43 11.16
N GLU A 66 6.62 -17.22 12.33
CA GLU A 66 7.52 -16.08 12.54
C GLU A 66 8.78 -16.19 11.70
N HIS A 67 9.41 -17.36 11.65
CA HIS A 67 10.63 -17.56 10.86
C HIS A 67 10.36 -17.43 9.34
N THR A 68 9.27 -18.00 8.83
CA THR A 68 8.84 -17.83 7.44
C THR A 68 8.61 -16.34 7.14
N HIS A 69 7.99 -15.58 8.04
CA HIS A 69 7.80 -14.13 7.88
C HIS A 69 9.13 -13.40 7.73
N ARG A 70 10.15 -13.72 8.55
CA ARG A 70 11.49 -13.11 8.49
C ARG A 70 12.20 -13.39 7.16
N LEU A 71 12.15 -14.64 6.69
CA LEU A 71 12.75 -15.02 5.41
C LEU A 71 12.06 -14.34 4.24
N TRP A 72 10.71 -14.30 4.25
CA TRP A 72 9.94 -13.62 3.21
C TRP A 72 10.19 -12.10 3.21
N ALA A 73 10.33 -11.48 4.39
CA ALA A 73 10.69 -10.08 4.53
C ALA A 73 12.07 -9.78 3.92
N SER A 74 13.05 -10.65 4.14
CA SER A 74 14.38 -10.55 3.54
C SER A 74 14.32 -10.62 2.00
N MET A 75 13.52 -11.55 1.47
CA MET A 75 13.29 -11.67 0.01
C MET A 75 12.65 -10.39 -0.55
N VAL A 76 11.62 -9.84 0.10
CA VAL A 76 10.99 -8.57 -0.31
C VAL A 76 12.00 -7.41 -0.26
N GLY A 77 12.86 -7.38 0.75
CA GLY A 77 13.96 -6.42 0.84
C GLY A 77 14.88 -6.47 -0.39
N LEU A 78 15.29 -7.67 -0.82
CA LEU A 78 16.11 -7.87 -2.02
C LEU A 78 15.38 -7.42 -3.30
N LEU A 79 14.08 -7.74 -3.43
CA LEU A 79 13.27 -7.29 -4.56
C LEU A 79 13.21 -5.76 -4.62
N VAL A 80 13.08 -5.08 -3.48
CA VAL A 80 13.04 -3.62 -3.42
C VAL A 80 14.39 -3.00 -3.77
N ILE A 81 15.51 -3.57 -3.31
CA ILE A 81 16.85 -3.14 -3.71
C ILE A 81 17.01 -3.21 -5.23
N ALA A 82 16.64 -4.34 -5.83
CA ALA A 82 16.70 -4.54 -7.28
C ALA A 82 15.74 -3.59 -8.03
N LEU A 83 14.52 -3.39 -7.52
CA LEU A 83 13.54 -2.46 -8.08
C LEU A 83 14.06 -1.01 -8.08
N THR A 84 14.63 -0.57 -6.95
CA THR A 84 15.20 0.78 -6.81
C THR A 84 16.36 1.00 -7.78
N ARG A 85 17.24 -0.02 -7.90
CA ARG A 85 18.34 -0.02 -8.85
C ARG A 85 17.84 0.09 -10.29
N TRP A 86 16.79 -0.64 -10.63
CA TRP A 86 16.23 -0.66 -11.98
C TRP A 86 15.51 0.66 -12.32
N LEU A 87 14.68 1.19 -11.40
CA LEU A 87 13.99 2.47 -11.57
C LEU A 87 14.97 3.65 -11.71
N GLY A 88 16.05 3.63 -10.96
CA GLY A 88 17.06 4.69 -10.98
C GLY A 88 18.05 4.59 -12.14
N GLY A 89 18.07 3.50 -12.90
CA GLY A 89 18.98 3.29 -14.02
C GLY A 89 20.44 3.59 -13.65
N ARG A 90 21.19 4.22 -14.54
CA ARG A 90 22.59 4.60 -14.29
C ARG A 90 22.74 5.59 -13.13
N ALA A 91 21.75 6.45 -12.89
CA ALA A 91 21.83 7.49 -11.87
C ALA A 91 21.81 6.93 -10.44
N SER A 92 21.21 5.76 -10.20
CA SER A 92 21.16 5.14 -8.87
C SER A 92 22.46 4.44 -8.45
N ARG A 93 23.42 4.21 -9.38
CA ARG A 93 24.64 3.45 -9.09
C ARG A 93 25.47 4.03 -7.96
N LYS A 94 25.86 5.32 -8.09
CA LYS A 94 26.70 5.98 -7.08
C LYS A 94 25.98 6.10 -5.72
N PRO A 95 24.73 6.58 -5.63
CA PRO A 95 24.03 6.65 -4.36
C PRO A 95 23.86 5.30 -3.67
N LEU A 96 23.49 4.23 -4.41
CA LEU A 96 23.39 2.89 -3.82
C LEU A 96 24.75 2.35 -3.34
N ALA A 97 25.83 2.60 -4.10
CA ALA A 97 27.18 2.21 -3.66
C ALA A 97 27.58 2.93 -2.36
N ILE A 98 27.28 4.22 -2.23
CA ILE A 98 27.54 4.99 -1.00
C ILE A 98 26.74 4.43 0.17
N VAL A 99 25.42 4.22 0.00
CA VAL A 99 24.56 3.66 1.06
C VAL A 99 25.03 2.28 1.47
N GLY A 100 25.28 1.37 0.50
CA GLY A 100 25.74 0.02 0.80
C GLY A 100 27.09 -0.01 1.52
N LEU A 101 28.03 0.88 1.13
CA LEU A 101 29.33 1.02 1.81
C LEU A 101 29.15 1.54 3.25
N LEU A 102 28.30 2.53 3.46
CA LEU A 102 28.02 3.06 4.80
C LEU A 102 27.38 2.02 5.71
N GLU A 103 26.39 1.27 5.22
CA GLU A 103 25.75 0.17 5.96
C GLU A 103 26.76 -0.93 6.28
N MET A 104 27.59 -1.33 5.32
CA MET A 104 28.63 -2.33 5.52
C MET A 104 29.66 -1.91 6.55
N LEU A 105 30.16 -0.67 6.48
CA LEU A 105 31.10 -0.11 7.45
C LEU A 105 30.49 -0.02 8.85
N ALA A 106 29.24 0.47 8.95
CA ALA A 106 28.53 0.51 10.23
C ALA A 106 28.38 -0.89 10.83
N GLY A 107 28.03 -1.88 10.01
CA GLY A 107 27.94 -3.27 10.44
C GLY A 107 29.27 -3.83 10.93
N ILE A 108 30.38 -3.58 10.23
CA ILE A 108 31.74 -3.99 10.62
C ILE A 108 32.13 -3.34 11.95
N VAL A 109 31.86 -2.05 12.14
CA VAL A 109 32.13 -1.35 13.39
C VAL A 109 31.34 -1.95 14.56
N ILE A 110 30.03 -2.17 14.36
CA ILE A 110 29.18 -2.83 15.38
C ILE A 110 29.73 -4.21 15.74
N PHE A 111 30.08 -5.01 14.73
CA PHE A 111 30.63 -6.35 14.92
C PHE A 111 31.95 -6.33 15.72
N ALA A 112 32.83 -5.37 15.43
CA ALA A 112 34.14 -5.28 16.08
C ALA A 112 34.09 -4.67 17.50
N VAL A 113 33.24 -3.65 17.70
CA VAL A 113 33.25 -2.82 18.92
C VAL A 113 32.23 -3.34 19.96
N LEU A 114 31.11 -3.94 19.54
CA LEU A 114 30.04 -4.35 20.43
C LEU A 114 29.91 -5.88 20.48
N PRO A 115 30.58 -6.55 21.42
CA PRO A 115 30.63 -8.04 21.47
C PRO A 115 29.26 -8.71 21.58
N LYS A 116 28.27 -8.03 22.21
CA LYS A 116 26.89 -8.53 22.36
C LYS A 116 26.07 -8.39 21.07
N GLU A 117 26.49 -7.51 20.16
CA GLU A 117 25.78 -7.16 18.93
C GLU A 117 26.43 -7.74 17.66
N LYS A 118 27.27 -8.74 17.79
CA LYS A 118 27.96 -9.35 16.62
C LYS A 118 26.98 -9.83 15.55
N ALA A 119 25.86 -10.43 15.94
CA ALA A 119 24.84 -10.88 14.99
C ALA A 119 24.23 -9.71 14.21
N THR A 120 23.89 -8.61 14.90
CA THR A 120 23.37 -7.38 14.31
C THR A 120 24.39 -6.74 13.37
N GLY A 121 25.66 -6.67 13.80
CA GLY A 121 26.76 -6.17 12.97
C GLY A 121 26.96 -7.00 11.68
N GLY A 122 26.99 -8.32 11.82
CA GLY A 122 27.11 -9.23 10.69
C GLY A 122 25.93 -9.13 9.70
N PHE A 123 24.72 -9.03 10.23
CA PHE A 123 23.49 -8.86 9.41
C PHE A 123 23.50 -7.53 8.64
N LEU A 124 23.83 -6.43 9.29
CA LEU A 124 23.93 -5.12 8.65
C LEU A 124 25.05 -5.07 7.61
N THR A 125 26.19 -5.70 7.87
CA THR A 125 27.28 -5.89 6.88
C THR A 125 26.78 -6.65 5.67
N GLY A 126 26.01 -7.71 5.85
CA GLY A 126 25.40 -8.48 4.77
C GLY A 126 24.42 -7.65 3.93
N ILE A 127 23.53 -6.88 4.57
CA ILE A 127 22.61 -5.97 3.86
C ILE A 127 23.41 -4.94 3.04
N GLY A 128 24.37 -4.25 3.64
CA GLY A 128 25.20 -3.27 2.95
C GLY A 128 25.97 -3.88 1.77
N GLY A 129 26.47 -5.12 1.93
CA GLY A 129 27.09 -5.89 0.84
C GLY A 129 26.13 -6.17 -0.32
N MET A 130 24.86 -6.53 -0.02
CA MET A 130 23.84 -6.77 -1.06
C MET A 130 23.44 -5.48 -1.78
N VAL A 131 23.34 -4.35 -1.08
CA VAL A 131 23.08 -3.03 -1.67
C VAL A 131 24.25 -2.60 -2.56
N LEU A 132 25.48 -2.81 -2.10
CA LEU A 132 26.69 -2.54 -2.88
C LEU A 132 26.77 -3.44 -4.14
N LEU A 133 26.47 -4.73 -4.01
CA LEU A 133 26.39 -5.65 -5.15
C LEU A 133 25.36 -5.17 -6.18
N ALA A 134 24.17 -4.77 -5.73
CA ALA A 134 23.15 -4.23 -6.62
C ALA A 134 23.60 -2.96 -7.34
N ALA A 135 24.40 -2.10 -6.70
CA ALA A 135 25.00 -0.93 -7.33
C ALA A 135 26.00 -1.30 -8.43
N LEU A 136 26.73 -2.43 -8.27
CA LEU A 136 27.72 -2.89 -9.23
C LEU A 136 27.10 -3.65 -10.42
N VAL A 137 25.92 -4.23 -10.24
CA VAL A 137 25.21 -4.93 -11.32
C VAL A 137 24.91 -3.96 -12.46
N TRP A 138 25.24 -4.42 -13.68
CA TRP A 138 25.07 -3.61 -14.87
C TRP A 138 23.61 -3.47 -15.27
N VAL A 139 23.04 -2.28 -15.11
CA VAL A 139 21.75 -1.90 -15.67
C VAL A 139 21.98 -0.93 -16.84
N ARG A 140 21.73 -1.45 -18.06
CA ARG A 140 21.79 -0.65 -19.30
C ARG A 140 20.49 0.13 -19.44
N GLY A 141 20.40 1.33 -18.89
CA GLY A 141 19.20 2.12 -19.09
C GLY A 141 19.27 3.49 -18.41
N GLU A 142 18.55 4.41 -19.01
CA GLU A 142 18.29 5.70 -18.40
C GLU A 142 17.31 5.51 -17.23
N PRO A 143 17.31 6.45 -16.27
CA PRO A 143 16.33 6.45 -15.18
C PRO A 143 14.91 6.42 -15.72
N ALA A 144 14.01 5.73 -15.02
CA ALA A 144 12.59 5.83 -15.29
C ALA A 144 12.10 7.29 -15.15
N PRO A 145 11.02 7.70 -15.82
CA PRO A 145 10.48 9.05 -15.68
C PRO A 145 10.10 9.37 -14.23
N ARG A 146 10.29 10.62 -13.83
CA ARG A 146 9.83 11.08 -12.50
C ARG A 146 8.31 10.89 -12.37
N PRO A 147 7.80 10.52 -11.19
CA PRO A 147 8.48 10.38 -9.90
C PRO A 147 8.97 8.95 -9.58
N LEU A 148 9.01 8.02 -10.53
CA LEU A 148 9.32 6.60 -10.27
C LEU A 148 10.66 6.35 -9.55
N PRO A 149 11.80 6.98 -9.93
CA PRO A 149 13.04 6.79 -9.18
C PRO A 149 12.95 7.27 -7.72
N GLN A 150 12.21 8.37 -7.48
CA GLN A 150 11.99 8.90 -6.13
C GLN A 150 11.15 7.94 -5.29
N LEU A 151 10.07 7.39 -5.87
CA LEU A 151 9.27 6.36 -5.21
C LEU A 151 10.11 5.11 -4.91
N GLY A 152 11.00 4.70 -5.81
CA GLY A 152 11.94 3.61 -5.57
C GLY A 152 12.80 3.86 -4.31
N TRP A 153 13.39 5.05 -4.19
CA TRP A 153 14.18 5.42 -3.01
C TRP A 153 13.35 5.49 -1.72
N ILE A 154 12.16 6.06 -1.77
CA ILE A 154 11.25 6.09 -0.61
C ILE A 154 10.91 4.67 -0.17
N THR A 155 10.56 3.80 -1.12
CA THR A 155 10.25 2.39 -0.84
C THR A 155 11.46 1.64 -0.26
N PHE A 156 12.69 1.92 -0.75
CA PHE A 156 13.93 1.36 -0.23
C PHE A 156 14.17 1.74 1.23
N PHE A 157 14.09 3.04 1.58
CA PHE A 157 14.29 3.45 2.96
C PHE A 157 13.19 2.94 3.90
N ILE A 158 11.95 2.88 3.42
CA ILE A 158 10.85 2.32 4.21
C ILE A 158 11.06 0.83 4.49
N VAL A 159 11.53 0.02 3.53
CA VAL A 159 11.76 -1.41 3.78
C VAL A 159 12.91 -1.64 4.76
N GLN A 160 13.96 -0.81 4.71
CA GLN A 160 15.04 -0.85 5.70
C GLN A 160 14.51 -0.53 7.11
N PHE A 161 13.70 0.53 7.21
CA PHE A 161 13.07 0.90 8.48
C PHE A 161 12.07 -0.14 8.98
N GLN A 162 11.35 -0.83 8.09
CA GLN A 162 10.49 -1.97 8.42
C GLN A 162 11.29 -3.13 9.04
N GLY A 163 12.45 -3.46 8.47
CA GLY A 163 13.34 -4.47 9.05
C GLY A 163 13.78 -4.11 10.47
N LEU A 164 14.16 -2.84 10.68
CA LEU A 164 14.52 -2.34 12.00
C LEU A 164 13.34 -2.42 13.00
N LEU A 165 12.15 -1.97 12.61
CA LEU A 165 10.96 -2.04 13.46
C LEU A 165 10.59 -3.49 13.81
N GLY A 166 10.71 -4.42 12.85
CA GLY A 166 10.48 -5.84 13.08
C GLY A 166 11.45 -6.42 14.11
N GLY A 167 12.73 -6.07 14.02
CA GLY A 167 13.75 -6.46 15.00
C GLY A 167 13.53 -5.83 16.38
N LEU A 168 13.28 -4.51 16.43
CA LEU A 168 13.03 -3.80 17.68
C LEU A 168 11.78 -4.32 18.41
N ARG A 169 10.75 -4.74 17.69
CA ARG A 169 9.57 -5.35 18.31
C ARG A 169 9.94 -6.61 19.10
N VAL A 170 10.78 -7.46 18.52
CA VAL A 170 11.24 -8.70 19.18
C VAL A 170 12.11 -8.37 20.39
N VAL A 171 13.08 -7.47 20.25
CA VAL A 171 14.07 -7.17 21.30
C VAL A 171 13.44 -6.37 22.46
N LEU A 172 12.54 -5.43 22.16
CA LEU A 172 11.96 -4.52 23.17
C LEU A 172 10.62 -4.97 23.74
N TYR A 173 9.99 -6.00 23.19
CA TYR A 173 8.70 -6.55 23.65
C TYR A 173 7.57 -5.51 23.78
N LYS A 174 7.53 -4.50 22.86
CA LYS A 174 6.56 -3.41 22.93
C LYS A 174 5.50 -3.51 21.83
N ASP A 175 4.23 -3.57 22.20
CA ASP A 175 3.09 -3.62 21.28
C ASP A 175 2.99 -2.38 20.37
N GLN A 176 3.36 -1.19 20.88
CA GLN A 176 3.38 0.04 20.12
C GLN A 176 4.23 -0.08 18.86
N ILE A 177 5.41 -0.72 18.97
CA ILE A 177 6.29 -0.96 17.81
C ILE A 177 5.57 -1.84 16.78
N GLY A 178 4.80 -2.84 17.24
CA GLY A 178 3.99 -3.69 16.37
C GLY A 178 2.92 -2.90 15.60
N ILE A 179 2.24 -1.94 16.25
CA ILE A 179 1.26 -1.06 15.62
C ILE A 179 1.92 -0.21 14.52
N PHE A 180 3.07 0.41 14.82
CA PHE A 180 3.82 1.20 13.84
C PHE A 180 4.31 0.34 12.67
N HIS A 181 4.87 -0.84 12.96
CA HIS A 181 5.32 -1.79 11.95
C HIS A 181 4.17 -2.21 11.02
N ALA A 182 3.01 -2.59 11.57
CA ALA A 182 1.84 -2.99 10.79
C ALA A 182 1.27 -1.83 9.95
N THR A 183 1.24 -0.61 10.49
CA THR A 183 0.77 0.58 9.78
C THR A 183 1.70 0.95 8.62
N LEU A 184 3.01 0.96 8.88
CA LEU A 184 4.00 1.29 7.85
C LEU A 184 4.03 0.23 6.75
N ALA A 185 3.73 -1.05 7.06
CA ALA A 185 3.60 -2.12 6.07
C ALA A 185 2.47 -1.83 5.06
N GLN A 186 1.36 -1.22 5.49
CA GLN A 186 0.27 -0.81 4.59
C GLN A 186 0.72 0.30 3.63
N ILE A 187 1.43 1.30 4.14
CA ILE A 187 1.99 2.40 3.32
C ILE A 187 3.03 1.85 2.35
N PHE A 188 3.89 0.96 2.79
CA PHE A 188 4.88 0.29 1.95
C PHE A 188 4.23 -0.50 0.81
N PHE A 189 3.16 -1.24 1.09
CA PHE A 189 2.40 -1.96 0.07
C PHE A 189 1.76 -1.00 -0.94
N VAL A 190 1.16 0.09 -0.48
CA VAL A 190 0.62 1.14 -1.37
C VAL A 190 1.71 1.64 -2.32
N LEU A 191 2.91 1.94 -1.84
CA LEU A 191 4.01 2.44 -2.68
C LEU A 191 4.41 1.42 -3.76
N THR A 192 4.53 0.13 -3.42
CA THR A 192 4.83 -0.93 -4.39
C THR A 192 3.72 -1.05 -5.45
N CYS A 193 2.44 -0.95 -5.04
CA CYS A 193 1.30 -0.94 -5.96
C CYS A 193 1.31 0.29 -6.87
N LEU A 194 1.60 1.49 -6.34
CA LEU A 194 1.69 2.71 -7.14
C LEU A 194 2.83 2.63 -8.17
N ILE A 195 3.99 2.09 -7.81
CA ILE A 195 5.08 1.84 -8.75
C ILE A 195 4.61 0.88 -9.85
N ALA A 196 3.91 -0.22 -9.49
CA ALA A 196 3.38 -1.16 -10.46
C ALA A 196 2.35 -0.50 -11.41
N VAL A 197 1.43 0.32 -10.90
CA VAL A 197 0.48 1.08 -11.72
C VAL A 197 1.21 2.05 -12.66
N MET A 198 2.15 2.84 -12.14
CA MET A 198 2.84 3.90 -12.88
C MET A 198 3.82 3.37 -13.94
N THR A 199 4.32 2.14 -13.77
CA THR A 199 5.14 1.46 -14.78
C THR A 199 4.31 0.80 -15.89
N SER A 200 2.97 0.72 -15.75
CA SER A 200 2.08 0.09 -16.72
C SER A 200 1.98 0.88 -18.01
N ARG A 201 1.75 0.18 -19.12
CA ARG A 201 1.48 0.81 -20.44
C ARG A 201 0.27 1.72 -20.41
N TRP A 202 -0.78 1.28 -19.74
CA TRP A 202 -2.00 2.04 -19.61
C TRP A 202 -1.77 3.41 -18.94
N TRP A 203 -1.00 3.44 -17.84
CA TRP A 203 -0.64 4.68 -17.16
C TRP A 203 0.18 5.62 -18.03
N GLN A 204 1.11 5.08 -18.80
CA GLN A 204 1.97 5.86 -19.68
C GLN A 204 1.21 6.42 -20.89
N GLN A 205 0.31 5.63 -21.48
CA GLN A 205 -0.55 6.09 -22.56
C GLN A 205 -1.44 7.28 -22.14
N MET A 206 -2.02 7.23 -20.94
CA MET A 206 -2.75 8.38 -20.38
C MET A 206 -1.89 9.64 -20.25
N ALA A 207 -0.60 9.51 -19.94
CA ALA A 207 0.32 10.64 -19.85
C ALA A 207 0.54 11.32 -21.22
N PHE A 208 0.69 10.54 -22.29
CA PHE A 208 0.92 11.06 -23.64
C PHE A 208 -0.33 11.73 -24.23
N THR A 209 -1.52 11.21 -23.97
CA THR A 209 -2.77 11.80 -24.46
C THR A 209 -3.02 13.18 -23.84
N ASN A 210 -2.72 13.34 -22.56
CA ASN A 210 -2.84 14.63 -21.86
C ASN A 210 -1.82 15.67 -22.32
N HIS A 211 -0.61 15.26 -22.72
CA HIS A 211 0.42 16.20 -23.20
C HIS A 211 0.06 16.84 -24.55
N LYS A 212 -0.67 16.12 -25.42
CA LYS A 212 -1.15 16.67 -26.70
C LYS A 212 -2.33 17.64 -26.53
N SER A 213 -3.11 17.53 -25.47
CA SER A 213 -4.25 18.44 -25.18
C SER A 213 -3.86 19.67 -24.32
N GLN A 214 -2.63 19.75 -23.82
CA GLN A 214 -2.17 20.86 -22.96
C GLN A 214 -1.49 22.02 -23.69
N ILE A 215 -1.78 22.27 -24.97
CA ILE A 215 -1.35 23.50 -25.64
C ILE A 215 -2.15 24.73 -25.13
N THR A 216 -3.23 24.54 -24.40
CA THR A 216 -3.88 25.61 -23.64
C THR A 216 -3.32 25.63 -22.22
N LYS A 217 -2.58 26.69 -21.89
CA LYS A 217 -2.11 27.03 -20.55
C LYS A 217 -3.31 27.18 -19.58
N ALA A 218 -3.85 26.06 -19.09
CA ALA A 218 -4.72 26.09 -17.92
C ALA A 218 -3.83 26.15 -16.68
N PRO A 219 -4.06 27.09 -15.75
CA PRO A 219 -3.26 27.23 -14.54
C PRO A 219 -3.33 25.92 -13.75
N LEU A 220 -2.15 25.50 -13.25
CA LEU A 220 -2.02 24.40 -12.32
C LEU A 220 -2.92 24.67 -11.11
N ILE A 221 -3.97 23.84 -11.00
CA ILE A 221 -4.80 23.64 -9.81
C ILE A 221 -5.50 24.89 -9.25
N PRO A 222 -6.68 25.20 -9.74
CA PRO A 222 -7.71 25.68 -8.85
C PRO A 222 -8.71 24.55 -8.58
N TRP A 223 -8.66 24.04 -7.34
CA TRP A 223 -9.75 23.24 -6.74
C TRP A 223 -9.93 21.81 -7.28
N LEU A 224 -9.34 20.84 -6.56
CA LEU A 224 -9.72 19.44 -6.65
C LEU A 224 -11.26 19.34 -6.74
N SER A 225 -11.76 18.62 -7.74
CA SER A 225 -13.20 18.38 -7.87
C SER A 225 -13.74 17.74 -6.59
N SER A 226 -15.01 17.93 -6.28
CA SER A 226 -15.62 17.32 -5.09
C SER A 226 -15.39 15.79 -5.02
N LEU A 227 -15.34 15.11 -6.18
CA LEU A 227 -15.07 13.67 -6.26
C LEU A 227 -13.62 13.35 -5.87
N GLN A 228 -12.65 14.11 -6.34
CA GLN A 228 -11.23 13.93 -5.96
C GLN A 228 -11.04 14.10 -4.45
N LYS A 229 -11.61 15.16 -3.87
CA LYS A 229 -11.56 15.41 -2.42
C LYS A 229 -12.13 14.24 -1.62
N ILE A 230 -13.28 13.69 -2.05
CA ILE A 230 -13.91 12.55 -1.39
C ILE A 230 -13.04 11.30 -1.52
N ILE A 231 -12.47 10.99 -2.70
CA ILE A 231 -11.58 9.84 -2.89
C ILE A 231 -10.36 9.96 -1.97
N PHE A 232 -9.71 11.11 -1.90
CA PHE A 232 -8.57 11.35 -1.01
C PHE A 232 -8.95 11.20 0.47
N ALA A 233 -10.03 11.86 0.89
CA ALA A 233 -10.51 11.80 2.27
C ALA A 233 -10.90 10.37 2.67
N THR A 234 -11.57 9.64 1.78
CA THR A 234 -11.95 8.24 2.03
C THR A 234 -10.72 7.32 2.08
N THR A 235 -9.72 7.54 1.22
CA THR A 235 -8.45 6.78 1.26
C THR A 235 -7.70 7.04 2.57
N ALA A 236 -7.65 8.28 3.03
CA ALA A 236 -7.09 8.63 4.34
C ALA A 236 -7.89 8.00 5.50
N LEU A 237 -9.22 7.97 5.40
CA LEU A 237 -10.09 7.33 6.38
C LEU A 237 -9.87 5.80 6.42
N ILE A 238 -9.61 5.14 5.28
CA ILE A 238 -9.24 3.72 5.24
C ILE A 238 -7.89 3.50 5.91
N LEU A 239 -6.89 4.36 5.69
CA LEU A 239 -5.62 4.26 6.42
C LEU A 239 -5.82 4.40 7.93
N PHE A 240 -6.64 5.35 8.37
CA PHE A 240 -7.00 5.50 9.78
C PHE A 240 -7.70 4.25 10.33
N GLN A 241 -8.62 3.64 9.58
CA GLN A 241 -9.27 2.38 9.94
C GLN A 241 -8.27 1.22 10.09
N LEU A 242 -7.25 1.15 9.24
CA LEU A 242 -6.19 0.13 9.36
C LEU A 242 -5.31 0.36 10.59
N ILE A 243 -5.07 1.62 10.98
CA ILE A 243 -4.39 1.96 12.25
C ILE A 243 -5.24 1.50 13.43
N LEU A 244 -6.55 1.78 13.44
CA LEU A 244 -7.45 1.29 14.48
C LEU A 244 -7.44 -0.25 14.55
N GLY A 245 -7.48 -0.93 13.39
CA GLY A 245 -7.42 -2.39 13.32
C GLY A 245 -6.09 -2.95 13.83
N ALA A 246 -4.96 -2.33 13.49
CA ALA A 246 -3.66 -2.70 14.02
C ALA A 246 -3.60 -2.51 15.56
N THR A 247 -4.13 -1.39 16.04
CA THR A 247 -4.25 -1.13 17.48
C THR A 247 -5.11 -2.18 18.19
N MET A 248 -6.27 -2.53 17.62
CA MET A 248 -7.13 -3.59 18.16
C MET A 248 -6.41 -4.94 18.26
N ARG A 249 -5.61 -5.30 17.24
CA ARG A 249 -4.86 -6.57 17.25
C ARG A 249 -3.81 -6.60 18.36
N HIS A 250 -3.04 -5.53 18.50
CA HIS A 250 -1.96 -5.45 19.49
C HIS A 250 -2.45 -5.16 20.91
N GLN A 251 -3.66 -4.64 21.06
CA GLN A 251 -4.32 -4.44 22.35
C GLN A 251 -5.28 -5.56 22.73
N HIS A 252 -5.27 -6.68 21.98
CA HIS A 252 -6.16 -7.83 22.19
C HIS A 252 -7.65 -7.45 22.27
N ALA A 253 -8.06 -6.38 21.56
CA ALA A 253 -9.42 -5.85 21.59
C ALA A 253 -10.38 -6.52 20.57
N GLY A 254 -9.92 -7.49 19.80
CA GLY A 254 -10.68 -8.07 18.69
C GLY A 254 -11.97 -8.78 19.10
N LEU A 255 -12.02 -9.37 20.28
CA LEU A 255 -13.18 -10.06 20.85
C LEU A 255 -13.69 -9.44 22.16
N SER A 256 -13.32 -8.18 22.42
CA SER A 256 -13.88 -7.46 23.58
C SER A 256 -15.40 -7.28 23.46
N ILE A 257 -15.97 -7.36 22.25
CA ILE A 257 -17.40 -7.48 21.95
C ILE A 257 -17.56 -8.68 21.04
N HIS A 258 -18.28 -9.69 21.48
CA HIS A 258 -18.38 -10.99 20.81
C HIS A 258 -19.63 -11.15 19.93
N ASP A 259 -20.56 -10.18 19.94
CA ASP A 259 -21.78 -10.19 19.14
C ASP A 259 -21.72 -9.18 17.98
N PHE A 260 -22.48 -9.46 16.92
CA PHE A 260 -22.64 -8.61 15.75
C PHE A 260 -24.03 -8.84 15.14
N PRO A 261 -24.77 -7.81 14.69
CA PRO A 261 -24.36 -6.39 14.59
C PRO A 261 -24.42 -5.60 15.91
N LEU A 262 -25.05 -6.14 16.93
CA LEU A 262 -25.15 -5.53 18.24
C LEU A 262 -23.84 -5.60 19.02
N ALA A 263 -23.82 -4.95 20.20
CA ALA A 263 -22.72 -4.95 21.14
C ALA A 263 -23.30 -5.25 22.54
N TYR A 264 -23.12 -6.47 23.03
CA TYR A 264 -23.77 -6.99 24.23
C TYR A 264 -25.30 -6.79 24.21
N GLY A 265 -25.91 -7.09 23.05
CA GLY A 265 -27.33 -6.94 22.81
C GLY A 265 -27.84 -5.51 22.66
N LYS A 266 -26.97 -4.49 22.62
CA LYS A 266 -27.29 -3.07 22.50
C LYS A 266 -26.64 -2.46 21.25
N LEU A 267 -27.13 -1.31 20.77
CA LEU A 267 -26.47 -0.55 19.70
C LEU A 267 -25.16 0.07 20.19
N TRP A 268 -25.12 0.49 21.46
CA TRP A 268 -23.91 1.01 22.12
C TRP A 268 -23.80 0.41 23.51
N PRO A 269 -22.72 -0.29 23.85
CA PRO A 269 -22.56 -0.95 25.14
C PRO A 269 -22.23 0.05 26.25
N ALA A 270 -22.68 -0.22 27.46
CA ALA A 270 -22.26 0.53 28.63
C ALA A 270 -20.79 0.19 28.96
N THR A 271 -20.04 1.17 29.48
CA THR A 271 -18.63 1.04 29.85
C THR A 271 -18.36 1.42 31.31
N ASP A 272 -19.41 1.42 32.14
CA ASP A 272 -19.30 1.59 33.59
C ASP A 272 -18.68 0.35 34.25
N PRO A 273 -18.08 0.46 35.45
CA PRO A 273 -17.39 -0.64 36.11
C PRO A 273 -18.24 -1.89 36.31
N ALA A 274 -19.54 -1.73 36.63
CA ALA A 274 -20.44 -2.88 36.87
C ALA A 274 -20.75 -3.62 35.57
N SER A 275 -20.94 -2.90 34.48
CA SER A 275 -21.13 -3.50 33.15
C SER A 275 -19.90 -4.24 32.67
N ILE A 276 -18.70 -3.65 32.86
CA ILE A 276 -17.43 -4.27 32.51
C ILE A 276 -17.18 -5.56 33.34
N ALA A 277 -17.50 -5.55 34.61
CA ALA A 277 -17.40 -6.76 35.46
C ALA A 277 -18.26 -7.89 34.88
N ARG A 278 -19.53 -7.63 34.55
CA ARG A 278 -20.43 -8.61 33.91
C ARG A 278 -19.91 -9.14 32.58
N TYR A 279 -19.32 -8.26 31.73
CA TYR A 279 -18.76 -8.70 30.44
C TYR A 279 -17.57 -9.63 30.66
N ASN A 280 -16.77 -9.42 31.69
CA ASN A 280 -15.64 -10.26 32.03
C ASN A 280 -16.07 -11.62 32.60
N GLU A 281 -17.19 -11.71 33.30
CA GLU A 281 -17.76 -13.00 33.76
C GLU A 281 -18.15 -13.93 32.61
N HIS A 282 -18.57 -13.35 31.45
CA HIS A 282 -19.05 -14.08 30.28
C HIS A 282 -18.11 -13.95 29.07
N ARG A 283 -16.83 -13.61 29.27
CA ARG A 283 -15.89 -13.49 28.18
C ARG A 283 -15.59 -14.82 27.49
N ILE A 284 -15.44 -14.80 26.16
CA ILE A 284 -15.15 -15.99 25.35
C ILE A 284 -13.66 -16.36 25.42
N GLU A 285 -12.76 -15.37 25.40
CA GLU A 285 -11.31 -15.61 25.52
C GLU A 285 -10.91 -15.86 26.99
N ILE A 286 -11.18 -17.06 27.48
CA ILE A 286 -10.86 -17.46 28.86
C ILE A 286 -9.35 -17.49 29.10
N MET A 287 -8.56 -17.80 28.06
CA MET A 287 -7.09 -17.88 28.13
C MET A 287 -6.42 -16.50 28.11
N ALA A 288 -7.15 -15.40 27.81
CA ALA A 288 -6.60 -14.07 27.88
C ALA A 288 -6.28 -13.69 29.34
N ILE A 289 -5.01 -13.41 29.61
CA ILE A 289 -4.49 -13.08 30.96
C ILE A 289 -5.16 -11.81 31.50
N ASN A 290 -5.41 -10.82 30.62
CA ASN A 290 -5.95 -9.53 31.02
C ASN A 290 -7.48 -9.46 30.83
N PRO A 291 -8.21 -8.85 31.79
CA PRO A 291 -9.64 -8.61 31.66
C PRO A 291 -9.96 -7.60 30.54
N ILE A 292 -11.17 -7.68 30.01
CA ILE A 292 -11.70 -6.69 29.06
C ILE A 292 -11.81 -5.33 29.75
N THR A 293 -11.38 -4.29 29.06
CA THR A 293 -11.38 -2.91 29.56
C THR A 293 -12.37 -2.02 28.77
N ALA A 294 -12.78 -0.89 29.37
CA ALA A 294 -13.58 0.12 28.68
C ALA A 294 -12.92 0.60 27.39
N PHE A 295 -11.59 0.78 27.39
CA PHE A 295 -10.83 1.20 26.22
C PHE A 295 -10.95 0.20 25.05
N GLN A 296 -10.85 -1.09 25.29
CA GLN A 296 -10.98 -2.13 24.26
C GLN A 296 -12.39 -2.15 23.65
N ILE A 297 -13.42 -2.02 24.47
CA ILE A 297 -14.82 -1.92 24.01
C ILE A 297 -15.00 -0.67 23.14
N GLN A 298 -14.56 0.50 23.61
CA GLN A 298 -14.66 1.77 22.87
C GLN A 298 -13.88 1.71 21.56
N LEU A 299 -12.66 1.16 21.55
CA LEU A 299 -11.83 0.99 20.36
C LEU A 299 -12.54 0.14 19.30
N GLN A 300 -13.16 -0.96 19.70
CA GLN A 300 -13.92 -1.82 18.79
C GLN A 300 -15.17 -1.11 18.26
N MET A 301 -15.88 -0.33 19.07
CA MET A 301 -17.05 0.46 18.64
C MET A 301 -16.65 1.56 17.66
N VAL A 302 -15.57 2.28 17.93
CA VAL A 302 -15.05 3.31 16.99
C VAL A 302 -14.67 2.66 15.66
N HIS A 303 -14.01 1.50 15.69
CA HIS A 303 -13.67 0.76 14.47
C HIS A 303 -14.93 0.37 13.66
N ARG A 304 -16.02 -0.07 14.32
CA ARG A 304 -17.30 -0.38 13.64
C ARG A 304 -17.95 0.87 13.03
N VAL A 305 -17.97 2.01 13.74
CA VAL A 305 -18.52 3.27 13.22
C VAL A 305 -17.73 3.77 12.01
N VAL A 306 -16.40 3.77 12.09
CA VAL A 306 -15.56 4.19 10.97
C VAL A 306 -15.73 3.26 9.76
N ALA A 307 -15.92 1.96 9.97
CA ALA A 307 -16.23 1.02 8.88
C ALA A 307 -17.53 1.38 8.15
N VAL A 308 -18.58 1.76 8.86
CA VAL A 308 -19.85 2.23 8.26
C VAL A 308 -19.62 3.52 7.46
N LEU A 309 -18.88 4.47 8.01
CA LEU A 309 -18.56 5.74 7.31
C LEU A 309 -17.77 5.47 6.01
N ILE A 310 -16.79 4.55 6.03
CA ILE A 310 -16.05 4.14 4.85
C ILE A 310 -16.98 3.49 3.81
N LEU A 311 -17.87 2.59 4.23
CA LEU A 311 -18.81 1.93 3.33
C LEU A 311 -19.70 2.95 2.59
N LEU A 312 -20.23 3.92 3.33
CA LEU A 312 -21.05 5.00 2.77
C LEU A 312 -20.24 5.91 1.83
N ALA A 313 -19.02 6.28 2.22
CA ALA A 313 -18.16 7.15 1.44
C ALA A 313 -17.71 6.48 0.13
N VAL A 314 -17.28 5.21 0.16
CA VAL A 314 -16.90 4.46 -1.03
C VAL A 314 -18.10 4.19 -1.93
N GLY A 315 -19.28 3.87 -1.35
CA GLY A 315 -20.53 3.71 -2.09
C GLY A 315 -20.90 5.01 -2.83
N TRP A 316 -20.76 6.15 -2.17
CA TRP A 316 -20.96 7.45 -2.79
C TRP A 316 -19.95 7.74 -3.91
N CYS A 317 -18.68 7.42 -3.71
CA CYS A 317 -17.65 7.54 -4.74
C CYS A 317 -17.98 6.68 -5.97
N ALA A 318 -18.38 5.42 -5.77
CA ALA A 318 -18.72 4.49 -6.83
C ALA A 318 -19.96 4.99 -7.61
N TRP A 319 -21.02 5.38 -6.89
CA TRP A 319 -22.24 5.91 -7.51
C TRP A 319 -21.99 7.19 -8.32
N LYS A 320 -21.24 8.15 -7.75
CA LYS A 320 -20.91 9.41 -8.41
C LYS A 320 -20.00 9.20 -9.62
N SER A 321 -19.05 8.26 -9.53
CA SER A 321 -18.16 7.88 -10.63
C SER A 321 -18.95 7.23 -11.77
N TRP A 322 -19.89 6.34 -11.47
CA TRP A 322 -20.73 5.69 -12.46
C TRP A 322 -21.61 6.70 -13.22
N ARG A 323 -22.22 7.67 -12.52
CA ARG A 323 -23.10 8.68 -13.15
C ARG A 323 -22.35 9.70 -14.01
N LYS A 324 -21.08 9.97 -13.71
CA LYS A 324 -20.31 11.05 -14.36
C LYS A 324 -19.28 10.57 -15.39
N PHE A 325 -18.84 9.33 -15.30
CA PHE A 325 -17.75 8.80 -16.12
C PHE A 325 -18.12 7.45 -16.72
N SER A 326 -17.87 7.29 -18.02
CA SER A 326 -17.80 5.98 -18.67
C SER A 326 -16.34 5.59 -18.78
N GLY A 327 -15.92 4.42 -18.26
CA GLY A 327 -14.56 3.94 -18.47
C GLY A 327 -13.84 3.47 -17.19
N PRO A 328 -12.49 3.53 -17.17
CA PRO A 328 -11.68 2.91 -16.11
C PRO A 328 -11.99 3.42 -14.70
N LEU A 329 -12.23 4.73 -14.54
CA LEU A 329 -12.51 5.33 -13.24
C LEU A 329 -13.78 4.74 -12.59
N ALA A 330 -14.85 4.60 -13.35
CA ALA A 330 -16.10 4.00 -12.86
C ALA A 330 -15.89 2.53 -12.49
N LYS A 331 -15.19 1.75 -13.34
CA LYS A 331 -14.92 0.32 -13.08
C LYS A 331 -14.07 0.12 -11.82
N ILE A 332 -13.00 0.89 -11.65
CA ILE A 332 -12.13 0.79 -10.47
C ILE A 332 -12.86 1.25 -9.21
N SER A 333 -13.72 2.29 -9.29
CA SER A 333 -14.55 2.72 -8.15
C SER A 333 -15.58 1.67 -7.75
N ALA A 334 -16.20 0.96 -8.71
CA ALA A 334 -17.10 -0.15 -8.44
C ALA A 334 -16.35 -1.34 -7.80
N PHE A 335 -15.16 -1.69 -8.33
CA PHE A 335 -14.28 -2.69 -7.73
C PHE A 335 -13.89 -2.33 -6.28
N TRP A 336 -13.58 -1.04 -6.03
CA TRP A 336 -13.29 -0.56 -4.67
C TRP A 336 -14.48 -0.77 -3.73
N PHE A 337 -15.69 -0.48 -4.20
CA PHE A 337 -16.91 -0.72 -3.42
C PHE A 337 -17.11 -2.22 -3.11
N CYS A 338 -16.89 -3.11 -4.09
CA CYS A 338 -16.93 -4.56 -3.86
C CYS A 338 -15.89 -5.00 -2.81
N LEU A 339 -14.67 -4.46 -2.85
CA LEU A 339 -13.66 -4.74 -1.82
C LEU A 339 -14.12 -4.30 -0.43
N ILE A 340 -14.77 -3.12 -0.30
CA ILE A 340 -15.27 -2.64 1.01
C ILE A 340 -16.45 -3.47 1.50
N LEU A 341 -17.34 -3.93 0.62
CA LEU A 341 -18.39 -4.89 1.01
C LEU A 341 -17.79 -6.21 1.52
N CYS A 342 -16.83 -6.77 0.80
CA CYS A 342 -16.10 -7.97 1.22
C CYS A 342 -15.39 -7.71 2.56
N GLN A 343 -14.75 -6.56 2.75
CA GLN A 343 -14.09 -6.16 3.98
C GLN A 343 -15.05 -6.10 5.18
N ALA A 344 -16.24 -5.51 4.99
CA ALA A 344 -17.26 -5.44 6.03
C ALA A 344 -17.77 -6.83 6.42
N THR A 345 -18.01 -7.70 5.43
CA THR A 345 -18.42 -9.10 5.64
C THR A 345 -17.34 -9.88 6.41
N LEU A 346 -16.07 -9.75 6.02
CA LEU A 346 -14.95 -10.40 6.72
C LEU A 346 -14.77 -9.86 8.14
N GLY A 347 -15.03 -8.56 8.37
CA GLY A 347 -15.01 -7.97 9.70
C GLY A 347 -16.07 -8.57 10.63
N ALA A 348 -17.32 -8.72 10.12
CA ALA A 348 -18.38 -9.41 10.85
C ALA A 348 -18.02 -10.89 11.09
N ALA A 349 -17.53 -11.58 10.04
CA ALA A 349 -17.12 -12.99 10.15
C ALA A 349 -15.98 -13.17 11.18
N THR A 350 -15.04 -12.23 11.29
CA THR A 350 -13.96 -12.29 12.29
C THR A 350 -14.52 -12.35 13.72
N VAL A 351 -15.57 -11.58 14.01
CA VAL A 351 -16.25 -11.63 15.32
C VAL A 351 -17.01 -12.96 15.49
N LEU A 352 -17.84 -13.33 14.50
CA LEU A 352 -18.71 -14.52 14.58
C LEU A 352 -17.96 -15.85 14.57
N THR A 353 -16.73 -15.88 14.04
CA THR A 353 -15.85 -17.07 14.03
C THR A 353 -14.86 -17.09 15.20
N ASN A 354 -15.07 -16.26 16.21
CA ASN A 354 -14.14 -16.11 17.34
C ASN A 354 -12.69 -15.88 16.89
N LYS A 355 -12.53 -14.98 15.90
CA LYS A 355 -11.21 -14.57 15.38
C LYS A 355 -10.43 -15.71 14.69
N ALA A 356 -11.13 -16.55 13.90
CA ALA A 356 -10.46 -17.59 13.11
C ALA A 356 -9.28 -16.98 12.32
N ALA A 357 -8.12 -17.62 12.40
CA ALA A 357 -6.84 -17.05 11.95
C ALA A 357 -6.81 -16.73 10.45
N ASP A 358 -7.41 -17.57 9.63
CA ASP A 358 -7.56 -17.41 8.18
C ASP A 358 -8.49 -16.23 7.84
N VAL A 359 -9.68 -16.16 8.49
CA VAL A 359 -10.65 -15.06 8.31
C VAL A 359 -10.04 -13.72 8.71
N ALA A 360 -9.42 -13.65 9.90
CA ALA A 360 -8.78 -12.44 10.39
C ALA A 360 -7.60 -12.00 9.49
N THR A 361 -6.84 -12.94 8.93
CA THR A 361 -5.75 -12.66 7.99
C THR A 361 -6.29 -12.17 6.65
N LEU A 362 -7.35 -12.81 6.12
CA LEU A 362 -8.00 -12.37 4.88
C LEU A 362 -8.60 -10.96 5.04
N HIS A 363 -9.18 -10.64 6.20
CA HIS A 363 -9.65 -9.30 6.51
C HIS A 363 -8.52 -8.25 6.41
N VAL A 364 -7.32 -8.55 6.91
CA VAL A 364 -6.15 -7.66 6.75
C VAL A 364 -5.74 -7.50 5.29
N LEU A 365 -5.72 -8.59 4.50
CA LEU A 365 -5.32 -8.55 3.08
C LEU A 365 -6.29 -7.72 2.24
N ILE A 366 -7.60 -7.90 2.41
CA ILE A 366 -8.61 -7.12 1.69
C ILE A 366 -8.57 -5.65 2.11
N GLY A 367 -8.28 -5.36 3.40
CA GLY A 367 -8.02 -3.99 3.88
C GLY A 367 -6.85 -3.33 3.17
N ALA A 368 -5.73 -4.04 3.04
CA ALA A 368 -4.55 -3.57 2.30
C ALA A 368 -4.87 -3.28 0.83
N LEU A 369 -5.57 -4.20 0.15
CA LEU A 369 -6.01 -4.02 -1.24
C LEU A 369 -6.98 -2.84 -1.39
N SER A 370 -7.87 -2.63 -0.42
CA SER A 370 -8.80 -1.49 -0.41
C SER A 370 -8.05 -0.16 -0.30
N LEU A 371 -7.03 -0.06 0.56
CA LEU A 371 -6.18 1.12 0.67
C LEU A 371 -5.38 1.36 -0.62
N ALA A 372 -4.76 0.33 -1.19
CA ALA A 372 -4.00 0.43 -2.42
C ALA A 372 -4.89 0.86 -3.61
N THR A 373 -6.13 0.35 -3.69
CA THR A 373 -7.11 0.74 -4.70
C THR A 373 -7.51 2.22 -4.54
N GLY A 374 -7.78 2.68 -3.32
CA GLY A 374 -8.06 4.09 -3.04
C GLY A 374 -6.90 5.00 -3.41
N ALA A 375 -5.66 4.63 -3.10
CA ALA A 375 -4.46 5.36 -3.48
C ALA A 375 -4.26 5.39 -5.01
N ALA A 376 -4.49 4.28 -5.71
CA ALA A 376 -4.46 4.22 -7.17
C ALA A 376 -5.55 5.12 -7.79
N LEU A 377 -6.79 5.07 -7.27
CA LEU A 377 -7.87 5.96 -7.70
C LEU A 377 -7.50 7.44 -7.48
N SER A 378 -6.83 7.76 -6.37
CA SER A 378 -6.38 9.11 -6.06
C SER A 378 -5.44 9.65 -7.13
N ILE A 379 -4.39 8.90 -7.50
CA ILE A 379 -3.44 9.33 -8.54
C ILE A 379 -4.08 9.33 -9.95
N ILE A 380 -5.00 8.42 -10.23
CA ILE A 380 -5.75 8.37 -11.48
C ILE A 380 -6.65 9.61 -11.60
N ALA A 381 -7.40 9.92 -10.55
CA ALA A 381 -8.30 11.08 -10.52
C ALA A 381 -7.57 12.41 -10.74
N LEU A 382 -6.32 12.55 -10.28
CA LEU A 382 -5.49 13.72 -10.55
C LEU A 382 -5.10 13.88 -12.03
N ARG A 383 -5.09 12.80 -12.79
CA ARG A 383 -4.73 12.81 -14.23
C ARG A 383 -5.89 13.02 -15.18
N PHE A 384 -7.14 12.78 -14.74
CA PHE A 384 -8.27 13.09 -15.60
C PHE A 384 -8.47 14.61 -15.62
N PRO A 385 -8.22 15.29 -16.77
CA PRO A 385 -8.53 16.70 -16.91
C PRO A 385 -10.04 16.86 -16.64
N GLN A 386 -10.39 17.83 -15.82
CA GLN A 386 -11.77 18.27 -15.72
C GLN A 386 -12.14 18.79 -17.13
N ARG A 387 -12.90 18.02 -17.90
CA ARG A 387 -13.67 18.60 -18.98
C ARG A 387 -14.48 19.71 -18.33
N ALA A 388 -14.23 20.94 -18.78
CA ALA A 388 -14.92 22.11 -18.28
C ALA A 388 -16.40 21.75 -18.13
N ALA A 389 -16.91 21.82 -16.91
CA ALA A 389 -18.34 21.74 -16.66
C ALA A 389 -18.95 22.97 -17.35
N GLY A 390 -19.47 22.80 -18.55
CA GLY A 390 -20.06 23.91 -19.28
C GLY A 390 -20.34 23.70 -20.78
N LEU A 391 -19.70 22.73 -21.41
CA LEU A 391 -20.06 22.45 -22.83
C LEU A 391 -21.07 21.31 -22.87
N SER A 392 -22.31 21.64 -23.23
CA SER A 392 -23.31 20.62 -23.53
C SER A 392 -22.83 19.78 -24.76
N PRO A 393 -23.29 18.51 -24.89
CA PRO A 393 -22.95 17.69 -26.06
C PRO A 393 -23.25 18.39 -27.39
N ALA A 394 -24.22 19.30 -27.43
CA ALA A 394 -24.58 20.12 -28.60
C ALA A 394 -23.50 21.18 -28.93
N GLU A 395 -22.85 21.80 -27.92
CA GLU A 395 -21.78 22.79 -28.15
C GLU A 395 -20.46 22.16 -28.60
N SER A 396 -20.20 20.91 -28.24
CA SER A 396 -19.02 20.17 -28.73
C SER A 396 -19.18 19.75 -30.21
N VAL A 397 -20.40 19.55 -30.67
CA VAL A 397 -20.70 19.27 -32.08
C VAL A 397 -20.64 20.56 -32.89
N LEU A 398 -21.15 21.69 -32.38
CA LEU A 398 -21.09 22.99 -33.05
C LEU A 398 -19.65 23.53 -33.18
N SER A 399 -18.78 23.31 -32.16
CA SER A 399 -17.37 23.71 -32.28
C SER A 399 -16.56 22.85 -33.23
N SER A 400 -16.94 21.60 -33.47
CA SER A 400 -16.33 20.75 -34.51
C SER A 400 -16.78 21.13 -35.93
N PHE A 401 -18.02 21.61 -36.12
CA PHE A 401 -18.52 22.14 -37.41
C PHE A 401 -17.89 23.50 -37.74
N SER A 402 -17.75 24.40 -36.76
CA SER A 402 -17.10 25.71 -36.98
C SER A 402 -15.61 25.59 -37.36
N SER A 403 -14.92 24.57 -36.92
CA SER A 403 -13.52 24.30 -37.30
C SER A 403 -13.38 23.63 -38.69
N MET A 404 -14.43 23.00 -39.21
CA MET A 404 -14.47 22.43 -40.56
C MET A 404 -14.78 23.50 -41.62
N ASP A 405 -15.68 24.44 -41.35
CA ASP A 405 -16.02 25.51 -42.27
C ASP A 405 -14.85 26.51 -42.48
N LEU A 406 -14.04 26.74 -41.48
CA LEU A 406 -12.84 27.61 -41.62
C LEU A 406 -11.71 26.97 -42.45
N LYS A 407 -11.61 25.66 -42.52
CA LYS A 407 -10.66 24.98 -43.41
C LYS A 407 -11.14 24.92 -44.87
N GLY A 408 -12.43 24.77 -45.08
CA GLY A 408 -13.03 24.80 -46.43
C GLY A 408 -12.95 26.19 -47.08
N ALA A 409 -13.07 27.27 -46.30
CA ALA A 409 -13.01 28.65 -46.80
C ALA A 409 -11.59 29.11 -47.19
N ILE A 410 -10.55 28.50 -46.62
CA ILE A 410 -9.15 28.84 -46.93
C ILE A 410 -8.67 28.12 -48.20
N GLU A 411 -9.20 26.95 -48.56
CA GLU A 411 -8.84 26.24 -49.80
C GLU A 411 -9.56 26.78 -51.06
N VAL A 412 -10.71 27.42 -50.96
CA VAL A 412 -11.43 28.03 -52.11
C VAL A 412 -10.84 29.40 -52.50
N GLY A 413 -10.09 30.07 -51.59
CA GLY A 413 -9.48 31.39 -51.85
C GLY A 413 -8.16 31.38 -52.66
N SER A 414 -7.56 30.19 -52.92
CA SER A 414 -6.24 30.09 -53.58
C SER A 414 -6.27 29.61 -55.05
N ALA A 415 -7.47 29.32 -55.60
CA ALA A 415 -7.61 28.74 -56.94
C ALA A 415 -8.08 29.74 -58.02
N GLY A 416 -7.88 31.04 -57.87
CA GLY A 416 -8.33 32.07 -58.81
C GLY A 416 -7.17 32.96 -59.28
N LYS A 417 -6.19 32.42 -60.06
CA LYS A 417 -5.40 33.23 -61.01
C LYS A 417 -5.33 32.54 -62.34
N MET A 418 -6.12 33.13 -63.32
CA MET A 418 -5.99 32.81 -64.71
C MET A 418 -4.64 33.19 -65.33
N PRO A 419 -4.08 32.43 -66.25
CA PRO A 419 -2.90 32.82 -67.01
C PRO A 419 -3.29 33.80 -68.13
N ALA A 420 -2.60 34.94 -68.20
CA ALA A 420 -2.65 35.84 -69.33
C ALA A 420 -1.85 35.28 -70.53
N ALA A 421 -2.45 35.36 -71.71
CA ALA A 421 -1.87 34.98 -72.97
C ALA A 421 -0.69 35.87 -73.38
N ARG A 422 0.44 35.28 -73.74
CA ARG A 422 1.17 35.47 -74.97
C ARG A 422 2.32 34.49 -75.09
#